data_be89263c4f5e4b50d5f6f0568c411b0e
#
_entry.id   be89263c4f5e4b50d5f6f0568c411b0e
#
_cell.length_a   1.000
_cell.length_b   1.000
_cell.length_c   1.000
_cell.angle_alpha   90.00
_cell.angle_beta   90.00
_cell.angle_gamma   90.00
#
_symmetry.space_group_name_H-M   'P 1'
#
loop_
_entity.id
_entity.type
_entity.pdbx_description
1 polymer ?
#
loop_
_entity_poly.entity_id
_entity_poly.type
_entity_poly.pdbx_seq_one_letter_code
_entity_poly.pdbx_strand_id
1 'polypeptide(L)'
;MAERFGRSYELWVTPSRQLVRVSEVTGRVGSEVVANSEDYDGLSTKFKDAVDWLATPVSDLKSDALLDTLVIKNLHIVADVTYKKEESSSLDQEATIEVYNLSESSQAKIQDESIIILRAGYEQDKVLPLIFSGQIVKSYTEKRGEDVVTKIHCRDTYVLIKDHTISLSFAPEEFTNRKILRGLLAKANDLGIATSLANLPKEDSETELGIKLNRLSFQGYVAEGNLFDQINSFCEQIGLVAYIHLSILYVEPKAHHPKEMVDVTKIYRDNVIGIVSPLNDSTTSGVGSKKAPNSITLKTFLLGTTRLADYVQLVDHPKFKGYYETSSVKHTLAYEGADWCTTIEARELTSAE
;
A
#
# COMPACT_ATOMS: atom_id res chain seq x y z
N MET A 1 25.51 -5.53 15.16
CA MET A 1 24.08 -5.60 15.54
C MET A 1 23.70 -4.25 16.11
N ALA A 2 22.89 -3.45 15.42
CA ALA A 2 22.36 -2.25 16.08
C ALA A 2 21.29 -2.73 17.06
N GLU A 3 21.51 -2.47 18.34
CA GLU A 3 20.53 -2.72 19.38
C GLU A 3 19.32 -1.82 19.10
N ARG A 4 18.20 -2.42 18.66
CA ARG A 4 16.95 -1.72 18.44
C ARG A 4 16.19 -1.60 19.75
N PHE A 5 16.64 -0.70 20.61
CA PHE A 5 15.98 -0.36 21.86
C PHE A 5 15.13 0.89 21.68
N GLY A 6 14.00 0.91 22.36
CA GLY A 6 13.03 1.99 22.32
C GLY A 6 12.11 1.91 21.11
N ARG A 7 10.82 1.64 21.36
CA ARG A 7 9.76 1.71 20.38
C ARG A 7 9.28 3.15 20.28
N SER A 8 8.95 3.59 19.08
CA SER A 8 8.39 4.92 18.87
C SER A 8 7.29 4.87 17.83
N TYR A 9 6.23 5.66 18.05
CA TYR A 9 5.14 5.80 17.11
C TYR A 9 4.55 7.20 17.13
N GLU A 10 3.86 7.52 16.05
CA GLU A 10 3.00 8.70 15.93
C GLU A 10 1.70 8.29 15.25
N LEU A 11 0.58 8.54 15.90
CA LEU A 11 -0.73 8.33 15.34
C LEU A 11 -1.43 9.69 15.18
N TRP A 12 -1.81 10.01 13.95
CA TRP A 12 -2.45 11.26 13.58
C TRP A 12 -3.86 10.98 13.12
N VAL A 13 -4.80 11.77 13.60
CA VAL A 13 -6.19 11.75 13.16
C VAL A 13 -6.57 13.16 12.73
N THR A 14 -6.95 13.30 11.47
CA THR A 14 -7.30 14.58 10.86
C THR A 14 -8.70 14.50 10.27
N PRO A 15 -9.62 15.45 10.55
CA PRO A 15 -10.94 15.49 9.94
C PRO A 15 -10.83 15.54 8.41
N SER A 16 -11.66 14.76 7.71
CA SER A 16 -11.63 14.63 6.25
C SER A 16 -11.76 15.96 5.50
N ARG A 17 -12.48 16.93 6.07
CA ARG A 17 -12.66 18.28 5.51
C ARG A 17 -11.37 19.10 5.42
N GLN A 18 -10.33 18.73 6.17
CA GLN A 18 -9.06 19.49 6.16
C GLN A 18 -8.11 19.06 5.03
N LEU A 19 -8.25 17.86 4.48
CA LEU A 19 -7.47 17.47 3.30
C LEU A 19 -7.77 18.32 2.08
N VAL A 20 -9.03 18.71 1.90
CA VAL A 20 -9.42 19.64 0.82
C VAL A 20 -8.70 20.98 0.99
N ARG A 21 -8.55 21.47 2.24
CA ARG A 21 -7.82 22.72 2.51
C ARG A 21 -6.30 22.60 2.37
N VAL A 22 -5.71 21.47 2.76
CA VAL A 22 -4.28 21.22 2.57
C VAL A 22 -3.96 21.10 1.08
N SER A 23 -4.82 20.49 0.28
CA SER A 23 -4.69 20.46 -1.17
C SER A 23 -4.86 21.83 -1.80
N GLU A 24 -5.78 22.66 -1.31
CA GLU A 24 -5.97 24.06 -1.76
C GLU A 24 -4.78 24.95 -1.41
N VAL A 25 -4.22 24.82 -0.20
CA VAL A 25 -3.09 25.62 0.29
C VAL A 25 -1.77 25.21 -0.37
N THR A 26 -1.61 23.96 -0.74
CA THR A 26 -0.40 23.46 -1.41
C THR A 26 -0.47 23.59 -2.93
N GLY A 27 -1.62 23.98 -3.50
CA GLY A 27 -1.85 24.03 -4.95
C GLY A 27 -1.75 22.65 -5.62
N ARG A 28 -1.86 21.57 -4.82
CA ARG A 28 -1.63 20.20 -5.27
C ARG A 28 -2.90 19.36 -5.15
N VAL A 29 -3.91 19.72 -5.93
CA VAL A 29 -5.05 18.82 -6.16
C VAL A 29 -4.72 17.94 -7.36
N GLY A 30 -5.00 16.65 -7.28
CA GLY A 30 -4.66 15.64 -8.29
C GLY A 30 -5.21 15.90 -9.71
N SER A 31 -6.00 16.94 -9.94
CA SER A 31 -6.57 17.28 -11.25
C SER A 31 -5.57 17.87 -12.25
N GLU A 32 -4.46 18.46 -11.82
CA GLU A 32 -3.44 19.00 -12.75
C GLU A 32 -2.47 17.94 -13.29
N VAL A 33 -2.45 16.75 -12.69
CA VAL A 33 -1.48 15.69 -13.04
C VAL A 33 -1.82 15.01 -14.36
N VAL A 34 -3.05 15.10 -14.84
CA VAL A 34 -3.55 14.32 -15.98
C VAL A 34 -3.58 15.08 -17.29
N ALA A 35 -3.53 16.42 -17.26
CA ALA A 35 -3.81 17.24 -18.44
C ALA A 35 -2.73 17.22 -19.54
N ASN A 36 -1.47 16.85 -19.22
CA ASN A 36 -0.38 16.84 -20.21
C ASN A 36 0.53 15.63 -20.03
N SER A 37 0.05 14.46 -20.40
CA SER A 37 0.69 13.18 -20.16
C SER A 37 1.63 12.71 -21.28
N GLU A 38 2.33 13.59 -21.94
CA GLU A 38 3.40 13.15 -22.85
C GLU A 38 4.71 12.85 -22.10
N ASP A 39 4.86 13.30 -20.85
CA ASP A 39 6.07 13.07 -20.04
C ASP A 39 5.82 12.11 -18.87
N TYR A 40 6.26 10.88 -19.03
CA TYR A 40 6.32 9.87 -17.95
C TYR A 40 7.16 10.32 -16.75
N ASP A 41 8.19 11.14 -17.00
CA ASP A 41 9.07 11.71 -15.98
C ASP A 41 8.32 12.69 -15.05
N GLY A 42 7.29 13.39 -15.54
CA GLY A 42 6.48 14.30 -14.73
C GLY A 42 5.61 13.59 -13.68
N LEU A 43 5.12 12.38 -13.97
CA LEU A 43 4.35 11.56 -13.01
C LEU A 43 5.25 11.03 -11.89
N SER A 44 6.45 10.59 -12.23
CA SER A 44 7.46 10.13 -11.26
C SER A 44 7.85 11.22 -10.27
N THR A 45 8.04 12.45 -10.74
CA THR A 45 8.45 13.59 -9.91
C THR A 45 7.31 14.04 -8.97
N LYS A 46 6.07 14.14 -9.48
CA LYS A 46 4.90 14.50 -8.66
C LYS A 46 4.51 13.40 -7.66
N PHE A 47 4.71 12.15 -8.03
CA PHE A 47 4.56 11.01 -7.14
C PHE A 47 5.58 11.05 -5.99
N LYS A 48 6.86 11.32 -6.30
CA LYS A 48 7.90 11.52 -5.29
C LYS A 48 7.54 12.64 -4.33
N ASP A 49 7.01 13.74 -4.83
CA ASP A 49 6.56 14.87 -4.02
C ASP A 49 5.37 14.50 -3.10
N ALA A 50 4.43 13.66 -3.55
CA ALA A 50 3.32 13.18 -2.72
C ALA A 50 3.81 12.20 -1.63
N VAL A 51 4.74 11.31 -1.96
CA VAL A 51 5.38 10.41 -0.99
C VAL A 51 6.28 11.20 -0.03
N ASP A 52 7.03 12.18 -0.52
CA ASP A 52 7.85 13.05 0.31
C ASP A 52 7.00 13.88 1.29
N TRP A 53 5.78 14.29 0.89
CA TRP A 53 4.85 14.93 1.82
C TRP A 53 4.38 13.99 2.93
N LEU A 54 4.03 12.74 2.61
CA LEU A 54 3.71 11.70 3.61
C LEU A 54 4.93 11.36 4.48
N ALA A 55 6.14 11.57 3.98
CA ALA A 55 7.39 11.38 4.70
C ALA A 55 7.84 12.62 5.50
N THR A 56 7.19 13.78 5.33
CA THR A 56 7.59 15.03 6.00
C THR A 56 7.35 14.94 7.50
N PRO A 57 8.34 15.23 8.36
CA PRO A 57 8.16 15.29 9.80
C PRO A 57 7.08 16.33 10.19
N VAL A 58 6.35 16.07 11.29
CA VAL A 58 5.32 17.01 11.82
C VAL A 58 5.87 18.40 12.05
N SER A 59 7.13 18.50 12.47
CA SER A 59 7.82 19.76 12.73
C SER A 59 7.89 20.69 11.54
N ASP A 60 7.83 20.15 10.33
CA ASP A 60 8.04 20.86 9.09
C ASP A 60 6.73 21.23 8.37
N LEU A 61 5.58 20.75 8.91
CA LEU A 61 4.25 21.13 8.43
C LEU A 61 3.87 22.51 8.97
N LYS A 62 3.43 23.39 8.08
CA LYS A 62 2.98 24.74 8.47
C LYS A 62 1.81 24.66 9.45
N SER A 63 1.84 25.47 10.50
CA SER A 63 0.96 25.46 11.67
C SER A 63 -0.54 25.48 11.37
N ASP A 64 -0.96 26.09 10.26
CA ASP A 64 -2.37 26.25 9.91
C ASP A 64 -3.05 24.95 9.44
N ALA A 65 -2.26 23.97 8.95
CA ALA A 65 -2.77 22.65 8.54
C ALA A 65 -3.03 21.69 9.72
N LEU A 66 -2.56 22.06 10.92
CA LEU A 66 -2.58 21.18 12.12
C LEU A 66 -3.64 21.58 13.16
N LEU A 67 -4.40 22.67 12.94
CA LEU A 67 -5.26 23.26 13.97
C LEU A 67 -6.29 22.32 14.59
N ASP A 68 -6.73 21.27 13.88
CA ASP A 68 -7.68 20.27 14.39
C ASP A 68 -7.15 18.83 14.36
N THR A 69 -5.88 18.64 14.03
CA THR A 69 -5.27 17.30 13.97
C THR A 69 -4.97 16.81 15.39
N LEU A 70 -5.50 15.62 15.73
CA LEU A 70 -5.13 14.91 16.93
C LEU A 70 -3.84 14.13 16.69
N VAL A 71 -2.81 14.40 17.49
CA VAL A 71 -1.55 13.64 17.45
C VAL A 71 -1.42 12.86 18.76
N ILE A 72 -1.31 11.55 18.66
CA ILE A 72 -1.19 10.62 19.79
C ILE A 72 0.20 10.03 19.78
N LYS A 73 0.91 10.16 20.90
CA LYS A 73 2.25 9.61 21.17
C LYS A 73 2.31 9.14 22.61
N ASN A 74 3.19 8.20 22.90
CA ASN A 74 3.52 7.75 24.27
C ASN A 74 2.34 7.15 25.09
N LEU A 75 1.22 6.86 24.48
CA LEU A 75 0.17 6.05 25.07
C LEU A 75 0.35 4.59 24.68
N HIS A 76 -0.23 3.68 25.46
CA HIS A 76 -0.27 2.30 25.03
C HIS A 76 -1.17 2.18 23.80
N ILE A 77 -0.60 1.66 22.70
CA ILE A 77 -1.35 1.29 21.49
C ILE A 77 -1.11 -0.17 21.15
N VAL A 78 -2.13 -0.79 20.57
CA VAL A 78 -2.03 -2.06 19.85
C VAL A 78 -2.56 -1.83 18.45
N ALA A 79 -1.78 -2.19 17.44
CA ALA A 79 -2.22 -2.03 16.05
C ALA A 79 -1.86 -3.26 15.22
N ASP A 80 -2.84 -3.72 14.46
CA ASP A 80 -2.69 -4.72 13.41
C ASP A 80 -2.98 -4.04 12.07
N VAL A 81 -1.97 -4.03 11.19
CA VAL A 81 -2.06 -3.47 9.84
C VAL A 81 -1.74 -4.55 8.84
N THR A 82 -2.64 -4.82 7.92
CA THR A 82 -2.48 -5.89 6.94
C THR A 82 -2.61 -5.36 5.52
N TYR A 83 -1.62 -5.67 4.69
CA TYR A 83 -1.59 -5.42 3.25
C TYR A 83 -1.47 -6.74 2.52
N LYS A 84 -2.31 -6.97 1.52
CA LYS A 84 -2.29 -8.17 0.69
C LYS A 84 -2.40 -7.82 -0.79
N LYS A 85 -1.61 -8.51 -1.60
CA LYS A 85 -1.70 -8.48 -3.06
C LYS A 85 -2.49 -9.72 -3.49
N GLU A 86 -3.83 -9.65 -3.47
CA GLU A 86 -4.66 -10.75 -3.91
C GLU A 86 -5.01 -10.65 -5.40
N GLU A 87 -5.16 -11.81 -6.04
CA GLU A 87 -5.57 -11.91 -7.45
C GLU A 87 -7.07 -11.62 -7.65
N SER A 88 -7.85 -11.53 -6.58
CA SER A 88 -9.29 -11.25 -6.62
C SER A 88 -9.61 -9.92 -5.94
N SER A 89 -10.59 -9.24 -6.47
CA SER A 89 -11.12 -7.90 -6.27
C SER A 89 -11.29 -7.33 -4.85
N SER A 90 -10.77 -7.94 -3.80
CA SER A 90 -10.87 -7.38 -2.46
C SER A 90 -9.60 -6.65 -2.07
N LEU A 91 -9.68 -5.34 -2.07
CA LEU A 91 -8.69 -4.44 -1.48
C LEU A 91 -8.77 -4.50 0.05
N ASP A 92 -8.52 -5.66 0.63
CA ASP A 92 -8.55 -5.81 2.09
C ASP A 92 -7.25 -5.26 2.71
N GLN A 93 -7.07 -3.96 2.59
CA GLN A 93 -6.02 -3.24 3.30
C GLN A 93 -6.63 -2.59 4.52
N GLU A 94 -6.58 -3.32 5.62
CA GLU A 94 -7.22 -2.95 6.87
C GLU A 94 -6.20 -2.66 7.95
N ALA A 95 -6.55 -1.71 8.80
CA ALA A 95 -5.89 -1.51 10.07
C ALA A 95 -6.91 -1.51 11.22
N THR A 96 -6.59 -2.22 12.28
CA THR A 96 -7.29 -2.10 13.56
C THR A 96 -6.31 -1.52 14.56
N ILE A 97 -6.68 -0.39 15.17
CA ILE A 97 -5.83 0.32 16.12
C ILE A 97 -6.61 0.46 17.43
N GLU A 98 -6.06 0.01 18.53
CA GLU A 98 -6.55 0.19 19.88
C GLU A 98 -5.67 1.20 20.60
N VAL A 99 -6.27 2.26 21.13
CA VAL A 99 -5.56 3.29 21.91
C VAL A 99 -6.12 3.29 23.33
N TYR A 100 -5.24 3.17 24.30
CA TYR A 100 -5.60 3.04 25.71
C TYR A 100 -5.63 4.40 26.38
N ASN A 101 -6.66 4.61 27.20
CA ASN A 101 -6.79 5.73 28.14
C ASN A 101 -6.74 7.11 27.48
N LEU A 102 -7.37 7.26 26.32
CA LEU A 102 -7.59 8.54 25.68
C LEU A 102 -8.54 9.41 26.51
N SER A 103 -8.26 10.71 26.61
CA SER A 103 -9.18 11.68 27.18
C SER A 103 -10.48 11.78 26.38
N GLU A 104 -11.60 12.10 27.01
CA GLU A 104 -12.89 12.27 26.32
C GLU A 104 -12.82 13.30 25.19
N SER A 105 -12.05 14.38 25.38
CA SER A 105 -11.84 15.40 24.35
C SER A 105 -11.06 14.87 23.13
N SER A 106 -10.13 13.93 23.35
CA SER A 106 -9.40 13.27 22.26
C SER A 106 -10.27 12.22 21.55
N GLN A 107 -11.08 11.47 22.31
CA GLN A 107 -12.02 10.50 21.75
C GLN A 107 -13.04 11.19 20.82
N ALA A 108 -13.56 12.37 21.22
CA ALA A 108 -14.52 13.14 20.43
C ALA A 108 -13.96 13.62 19.07
N LYS A 109 -12.63 13.69 18.91
CA LYS A 109 -11.97 14.03 17.63
C LYS A 109 -11.81 12.85 16.67
N ILE A 110 -11.97 11.62 17.18
CA ILE A 110 -11.89 10.40 16.37
C ILE A 110 -13.28 10.12 15.81
N GLN A 111 -13.49 10.54 14.57
CA GLN A 111 -14.79 10.43 13.90
C GLN A 111 -14.67 9.53 12.67
N ASP A 112 -15.77 8.93 12.27
CA ASP A 112 -15.84 8.18 11.01
C ASP A 112 -15.49 9.10 9.83
N GLU A 113 -14.89 8.53 8.80
CA GLU A 113 -14.35 9.21 7.60
C GLU A 113 -13.13 10.11 7.86
N SER A 114 -12.69 10.31 9.11
CA SER A 114 -11.44 11.00 9.39
C SER A 114 -10.25 10.24 8.81
N ILE A 115 -9.24 10.99 8.42
CA ILE A 115 -7.99 10.41 7.93
C ILE A 115 -7.12 10.05 9.11
N ILE A 116 -6.52 8.89 9.01
CA ILE A 116 -5.61 8.37 9.99
C ILE A 116 -4.26 8.02 9.35
N ILE A 117 -3.18 8.44 10.01
CA ILE A 117 -1.82 8.15 9.60
C ILE A 117 -1.10 7.55 10.80
N LEU A 118 -0.55 6.35 10.63
CA LEU A 118 0.24 5.66 11.64
C LEU A 118 1.69 5.55 11.16
N ARG A 119 2.61 6.11 11.93
CA ARG A 119 4.04 5.92 11.78
C ARG A 119 4.55 5.15 12.98
N ALA A 120 5.43 4.18 12.76
CA ALA A 120 6.03 3.42 13.83
C ALA A 120 7.41 2.91 13.45
N GLY A 121 8.30 2.84 14.43
CA GLY A 121 9.68 2.42 14.25
C GLY A 121 10.39 2.33 15.59
N TYR A 122 11.64 2.73 15.61
CA TYR A 122 12.48 2.73 16.79
C TYR A 122 12.99 4.15 17.07
N GLU A 123 13.34 4.45 18.31
CA GLU A 123 13.84 5.77 18.71
C GLU A 123 15.09 6.23 17.95
N GLN A 124 15.85 5.27 17.41
CA GLN A 124 17.04 5.56 16.61
C GLN A 124 16.73 5.94 15.16
N ASP A 125 15.49 5.73 14.72
CA ASP A 125 15.08 6.10 13.37
C ASP A 125 14.99 7.62 13.27
N LYS A 126 15.72 8.22 12.33
CA LYS A 126 15.67 9.68 12.09
C LYS A 126 14.28 10.16 11.71
N VAL A 127 13.56 9.34 10.97
CA VAL A 127 12.18 9.53 10.56
C VAL A 127 11.45 8.21 10.74
N LEU A 128 10.34 8.21 11.47
CA LEU A 128 9.53 7.02 11.67
C LEU A 128 8.89 6.59 10.34
N PRO A 129 9.06 5.33 9.94
CA PRO A 129 8.42 4.80 8.74
C PRO A 129 6.90 4.95 8.79
N LEU A 130 6.30 5.23 7.64
CA LEU A 130 4.86 5.20 7.47
C LEU A 130 4.37 3.74 7.42
N ILE A 131 3.56 3.35 8.40
CA ILE A 131 3.02 2.00 8.53
C ILE A 131 1.63 1.91 7.90
N PHE A 132 0.81 2.95 8.07
CA PHE A 132 -0.56 2.98 7.56
C PHE A 132 -1.00 4.41 7.25
N SER A 133 -1.73 4.55 6.16
CA SER A 133 -2.48 5.75 5.81
C SER A 133 -3.85 5.33 5.28
N GLY A 134 -4.92 5.91 5.79
CA GLY A 134 -6.26 5.53 5.36
C GLY A 134 -7.35 6.35 6.05
N GLN A 135 -8.58 5.83 6.02
CA GLN A 135 -9.75 6.46 6.61
C GLN A 135 -10.38 5.61 7.69
N ILE A 136 -10.93 6.26 8.69
CA ILE A 136 -11.66 5.61 9.77
C ILE A 136 -13.03 5.17 9.22
N VAL A 137 -13.26 3.87 9.23
CA VAL A 137 -14.56 3.28 8.86
C VAL A 137 -15.51 3.30 10.05
N LYS A 138 -14.98 3.02 11.25
CA LYS A 138 -15.74 2.98 12.48
C LYS A 138 -14.82 3.14 13.69
N SER A 139 -15.27 3.89 14.65
CA SER A 139 -14.62 3.99 15.96
C SER A 139 -15.60 3.79 17.10
N TYR A 140 -15.15 3.19 18.18
CA TYR A 140 -15.91 3.08 19.44
C TYR A 140 -14.99 2.92 20.62
N THR A 141 -15.50 3.28 21.80
CA THR A 141 -14.78 3.17 23.06
C THR A 141 -15.46 2.15 23.95
N GLU A 142 -14.68 1.27 24.56
CA GLU A 142 -15.14 0.27 25.52
C GLU A 142 -14.30 0.30 26.80
N LYS A 143 -14.90 -0.10 27.90
CA LYS A 143 -14.17 -0.29 29.16
C LYS A 143 -13.66 -1.74 29.22
N ARG A 144 -12.36 -1.92 29.40
CA ARG A 144 -11.71 -3.22 29.50
C ARG A 144 -10.93 -3.31 30.83
N GLY A 145 -11.61 -3.82 31.86
CA GLY A 145 -11.07 -3.81 33.23
C GLY A 145 -11.00 -2.40 33.78
N GLU A 146 -9.81 -1.93 34.15
CA GLU A 146 -9.57 -0.57 34.64
C GLU A 146 -9.31 0.42 33.47
N ASP A 147 -8.96 -0.08 32.29
CA ASP A 147 -8.64 0.73 31.14
C ASP A 147 -9.86 1.11 30.29
N VAL A 148 -9.75 2.24 29.63
CA VAL A 148 -10.67 2.70 28.59
C VAL A 148 -9.98 2.55 27.25
N VAL A 149 -10.50 1.69 26.37
CA VAL A 149 -9.90 1.37 25.08
C VAL A 149 -10.72 1.97 23.94
N THR A 150 -10.13 2.84 23.16
CA THR A 150 -10.71 3.35 21.92
C THR A 150 -10.23 2.50 20.77
N LYS A 151 -11.17 1.79 20.15
CA LYS A 151 -10.90 0.91 19.00
C LYS A 151 -11.28 1.61 17.71
N ILE A 152 -10.36 1.60 16.75
CA ILE A 152 -10.47 2.32 15.48
C ILE A 152 -10.26 1.30 14.36
N HIS A 153 -11.27 1.10 13.54
CA HIS A 153 -11.19 0.29 12.33
C HIS A 153 -10.99 1.20 11.13
N CYS A 154 -9.96 0.94 10.37
CA CYS A 154 -9.53 1.78 9.24
C CYS A 154 -9.38 0.96 7.97
N ARG A 155 -9.58 1.61 6.84
CA ARG A 155 -9.28 1.06 5.51
C ARG A 155 -8.55 2.07 4.66
N ASP A 156 -7.65 1.59 3.83
CA ASP A 156 -6.93 2.43 2.88
C ASP A 156 -7.86 2.85 1.73
N THR A 157 -8.04 4.16 1.53
CA THR A 157 -8.87 4.78 0.46
C THR A 157 -10.29 4.23 0.27
N TYR A 158 -10.82 3.50 1.25
CA TYR A 158 -12.08 2.77 1.18
C TYR A 158 -13.28 3.65 0.78
N VAL A 159 -13.43 4.82 1.41
CA VAL A 159 -14.58 5.71 1.18
C VAL A 159 -14.53 6.31 -0.23
N LEU A 160 -13.33 6.53 -0.78
CA LEU A 160 -13.17 7.11 -2.12
C LEU A 160 -13.49 6.11 -3.24
N ILE A 161 -13.32 4.81 -3.01
CA ILE A 161 -13.44 3.79 -4.05
C ILE A 161 -14.78 3.06 -4.01
N LYS A 162 -15.31 2.80 -2.81
CA LYS A 162 -16.47 1.93 -2.61
C LYS A 162 -17.73 2.36 -3.38
N ASP A 163 -17.99 3.65 -3.42
CA ASP A 163 -19.27 4.18 -3.92
C ASP A 163 -19.14 4.87 -5.30
N HIS A 164 -17.95 4.83 -5.93
CA HIS A 164 -17.74 5.49 -7.21
C HIS A 164 -18.00 4.55 -8.38
N THR A 165 -19.13 4.79 -9.04
CA THR A 165 -19.48 4.12 -10.29
C THR A 165 -19.06 4.98 -11.48
N ILE A 166 -18.57 4.32 -12.51
CA ILE A 166 -18.20 4.94 -13.79
C ILE A 166 -19.03 4.34 -14.92
N SER A 167 -19.15 5.10 -16.00
CA SER A 167 -19.65 4.62 -17.29
C SER A 167 -18.75 5.25 -18.36
N LEU A 168 -17.81 4.47 -18.89
CA LEU A 168 -16.86 4.88 -19.92
C LEU A 168 -16.90 3.91 -21.08
N SER A 169 -16.81 4.43 -22.29
CA SER A 169 -16.75 3.62 -23.50
C SER A 169 -15.55 4.04 -24.36
N PHE A 170 -14.77 3.07 -24.76
CA PHE A 170 -13.62 3.22 -25.66
C PHE A 170 -13.94 2.51 -26.96
N ALA A 171 -13.98 3.25 -28.06
CA ALA A 171 -14.35 2.70 -29.35
C ALA A 171 -13.35 1.64 -29.85
N PRO A 172 -13.82 0.62 -30.58
CA PRO A 172 -12.95 -0.37 -31.20
C PRO A 172 -11.93 0.26 -32.13
N GLU A 173 -10.71 -0.29 -32.15
CA GLU A 173 -9.61 0.09 -33.04
C GLU A 173 -9.10 1.55 -32.94
N GLU A 174 -9.66 2.35 -32.00
CA GLU A 174 -9.21 3.74 -31.79
C GLU A 174 -8.25 3.86 -30.61
N PHE A 175 -8.37 3.00 -29.60
CA PHE A 175 -7.62 3.08 -28.36
C PHE A 175 -6.70 1.87 -28.18
N THR A 176 -5.46 2.13 -27.79
CA THR A 176 -4.55 1.08 -27.31
C THR A 176 -4.94 0.70 -25.87
N ASN A 177 -4.55 -0.51 -25.45
CA ASN A 177 -4.76 -0.95 -24.06
C ASN A 177 -4.15 0.03 -23.06
N ARG A 178 -3.01 0.63 -23.39
CA ARG A 178 -2.36 1.67 -22.57
C ARG A 178 -3.23 2.92 -22.43
N LYS A 179 -3.87 3.38 -23.51
CA LYS A 179 -4.79 4.54 -23.47
C LYS A 179 -6.04 4.25 -22.68
N ILE A 180 -6.60 3.04 -22.80
CA ILE A 180 -7.75 2.61 -22.00
C ILE A 180 -7.39 2.61 -20.51
N LEU A 181 -6.24 2.00 -20.15
CA LEU A 181 -5.76 1.99 -18.78
C LEU A 181 -5.60 3.41 -18.23
N ARG A 182 -4.96 4.31 -18.97
CA ARG A 182 -4.81 5.71 -18.57
C ARG A 182 -6.16 6.41 -18.38
N GLY A 183 -7.14 6.13 -19.22
CA GLY A 183 -8.49 6.69 -19.07
C GLY A 183 -9.19 6.24 -17.79
N LEU A 184 -9.04 4.96 -17.41
CA LEU A 184 -9.55 4.44 -16.14
C LEU A 184 -8.84 5.06 -14.94
N LEU A 185 -7.51 5.15 -14.98
CA LEU A 185 -6.70 5.73 -13.90
C LEU A 185 -6.91 7.24 -13.76
N ALA A 186 -7.22 7.95 -14.85
CA ALA A 186 -7.59 9.35 -14.79
C ALA A 186 -8.82 9.56 -13.89
N LYS A 187 -9.80 8.63 -13.92
CA LYS A 187 -10.95 8.69 -13.02
C LYS A 187 -10.58 8.47 -11.55
N ALA A 188 -9.61 7.61 -11.25
CA ALA A 188 -9.09 7.49 -9.90
C ALA A 188 -8.38 8.78 -9.43
N ASN A 189 -7.62 9.41 -10.32
CA ASN A 189 -6.98 10.69 -10.02
C ASN A 189 -8.00 11.84 -9.82
N ASP A 190 -9.11 11.85 -10.58
CA ASP A 190 -10.20 12.82 -10.38
C ASP A 190 -10.80 12.71 -8.96
N LEU A 191 -10.73 11.53 -8.34
CA LEU A 191 -11.14 11.26 -6.96
C LEU A 191 -10.06 11.61 -5.92
N GLY A 192 -8.89 12.09 -6.34
CA GLY A 192 -7.77 12.40 -5.47
C GLY A 192 -6.89 11.19 -5.10
N ILE A 193 -7.07 10.04 -5.76
CA ILE A 193 -6.23 8.86 -5.54
C ILE A 193 -4.99 8.96 -6.42
N ALA A 194 -3.82 9.04 -5.80
CA ALA A 194 -2.55 9.00 -6.54
C ALA A 194 -2.37 7.64 -7.23
N THR A 195 -1.85 7.64 -8.46
CA THR A 195 -1.59 6.42 -9.22
C THR A 195 -0.12 6.27 -9.57
N SER A 196 0.40 5.05 -9.54
CA SER A 196 1.77 4.73 -9.92
C SER A 196 1.81 3.71 -11.06
N LEU A 197 2.50 4.07 -12.14
CA LEU A 197 2.78 3.23 -13.31
C LEU A 197 4.28 3.01 -13.50
N ALA A 198 5.08 3.24 -12.45
CA ALA A 198 6.55 3.27 -12.54
C ALA A 198 7.15 1.97 -13.09
N ASN A 199 6.49 0.84 -12.82
CA ASN A 199 6.98 -0.50 -13.21
C ASN A 199 6.39 -0.99 -14.54
N LEU A 200 5.66 -0.15 -15.28
CA LEU A 200 5.17 -0.52 -16.60
C LEU A 200 6.24 -0.32 -17.68
N PRO A 201 6.28 -1.20 -18.69
CA PRO A 201 7.16 -1.02 -19.85
C PRO A 201 6.92 0.32 -20.54
N LYS A 202 7.99 0.96 -21.02
CA LYS A 202 7.90 2.18 -21.81
C LYS A 202 7.14 1.93 -23.12
N GLU A 203 6.73 3.01 -23.80
CA GLU A 203 5.94 2.91 -25.04
C GLU A 203 6.71 2.26 -26.20
N ASP A 204 8.02 2.40 -26.22
CA ASP A 204 8.92 1.80 -27.19
C ASP A 204 9.43 0.40 -26.82
N SER A 205 8.90 -0.15 -25.72
CA SER A 205 9.35 -1.47 -25.23
C SER A 205 8.88 -2.60 -26.14
N GLU A 206 9.83 -3.43 -26.55
CA GLU A 206 9.61 -4.65 -27.35
C GLU A 206 9.29 -5.88 -26.47
N THR A 207 9.15 -5.71 -25.15
CA THR A 207 8.73 -6.80 -24.28
C THR A 207 7.32 -7.25 -24.63
N GLU A 208 6.97 -8.52 -24.33
CA GLU A 208 5.64 -9.07 -24.59
C GLU A 208 4.54 -8.19 -23.97
N LEU A 209 4.74 -7.73 -22.74
CA LEU A 209 3.81 -6.83 -22.09
C LEU A 209 3.77 -5.44 -22.74
N GLY A 210 4.92 -4.88 -23.17
CA GLY A 210 4.97 -3.61 -23.88
C GLY A 210 4.18 -3.67 -25.19
N ILE A 211 4.35 -4.73 -25.97
CA ILE A 211 3.60 -5.00 -27.21
C ILE A 211 2.10 -5.10 -26.88
N LYS A 212 1.73 -5.85 -25.82
CA LYS A 212 0.33 -6.04 -25.42
C LYS A 212 -0.33 -4.73 -24.98
N LEU A 213 0.38 -3.87 -24.26
CA LEU A 213 -0.09 -2.55 -23.84
C LEU A 213 -0.31 -1.61 -25.02
N ASN A 214 0.58 -1.64 -26.00
CA ASN A 214 0.54 -0.74 -27.17
C ASN A 214 -0.36 -1.28 -28.31
N ARG A 215 -0.89 -2.48 -28.14
CA ARG A 215 -1.84 -3.06 -29.11
C ARG A 215 -3.18 -2.34 -29.05
N LEU A 216 -3.75 -2.09 -30.23
CA LEU A 216 -5.12 -1.60 -30.38
C LEU A 216 -6.13 -2.61 -29.81
N SER A 217 -7.13 -2.12 -29.12
CA SER A 217 -8.25 -2.94 -28.65
C SER A 217 -9.25 -3.13 -29.81
N PHE A 218 -9.26 -4.33 -30.41
CA PHE A 218 -10.12 -4.63 -31.56
C PHE A 218 -11.63 -4.65 -31.20
N GLN A 219 -11.95 -4.93 -29.95
CA GLN A 219 -13.36 -4.97 -29.48
C GLN A 219 -13.79 -3.71 -28.77
N GLY A 220 -12.87 -2.76 -28.58
CA GLY A 220 -13.08 -1.65 -27.68
C GLY A 220 -13.11 -2.11 -26.22
N TYR A 221 -13.58 -1.24 -25.33
CA TYR A 221 -13.76 -1.55 -23.91
C TYR A 221 -14.89 -0.70 -23.33
N VAL A 222 -15.78 -1.33 -22.59
CA VAL A 222 -16.84 -0.64 -21.84
C VAL A 222 -16.59 -0.90 -20.36
N ALA A 223 -16.38 0.17 -19.61
CA ALA A 223 -16.22 0.15 -18.17
C ALA A 223 -17.51 0.68 -17.53
N GLU A 224 -18.28 -0.17 -16.90
CA GLU A 224 -19.52 0.18 -16.22
C GLU A 224 -19.57 -0.46 -14.84
N GLY A 225 -19.89 0.33 -13.82
CA GLY A 225 -19.95 -0.12 -12.44
C GLY A 225 -18.85 0.49 -11.56
N ASN A 226 -18.44 -0.22 -10.52
CA ASN A 226 -17.44 0.27 -9.59
C ASN A 226 -16.09 0.51 -10.29
N LEU A 227 -15.50 1.68 -10.08
CA LEU A 227 -14.27 2.10 -10.75
C LEU A 227 -13.12 1.12 -10.52
N PHE A 228 -12.94 0.68 -9.27
CA PHE A 228 -11.80 -0.18 -8.95
C PHE A 228 -11.96 -1.59 -9.54
N ASP A 229 -13.18 -2.13 -9.50
CA ASP A 229 -13.46 -3.43 -10.13
C ASP A 229 -13.19 -3.37 -11.64
N GLN A 230 -13.50 -2.24 -12.29
CA GLN A 230 -13.20 -2.05 -13.71
C GLN A 230 -11.68 -1.94 -13.97
N ILE A 231 -10.95 -1.23 -13.11
CA ILE A 231 -9.48 -1.16 -13.21
C ILE A 231 -8.87 -2.56 -13.03
N ASN A 232 -9.29 -3.31 -12.01
CA ASN A 232 -8.79 -4.66 -11.77
C ASN A 232 -9.11 -5.60 -12.93
N SER A 233 -10.36 -5.65 -13.36
CA SER A 233 -10.79 -6.50 -14.47
C SER A 233 -10.00 -6.20 -15.75
N PHE A 234 -9.77 -4.93 -16.06
CA PHE A 234 -8.99 -4.55 -17.22
C PHE A 234 -7.50 -4.93 -17.05
N CYS A 235 -6.92 -4.68 -15.88
CA CYS A 235 -5.53 -5.05 -15.59
C CYS A 235 -5.32 -6.57 -15.75
N GLU A 236 -6.23 -7.38 -15.20
CA GLU A 236 -6.15 -8.84 -15.33
C GLU A 236 -6.15 -9.32 -16.78
N GLN A 237 -7.01 -8.73 -17.64
CA GLN A 237 -7.09 -9.08 -19.06
C GLN A 237 -5.79 -8.85 -19.81
N ILE A 238 -5.04 -7.82 -19.41
CA ILE A 238 -3.77 -7.47 -20.06
C ILE A 238 -2.53 -8.00 -19.33
N GLY A 239 -2.70 -8.76 -18.25
CA GLY A 239 -1.60 -9.37 -17.49
C GLY A 239 -0.94 -8.43 -16.50
N LEU A 240 -1.69 -7.44 -16.03
CA LEU A 240 -1.32 -6.54 -14.95
C LEU A 240 -2.07 -6.92 -13.65
N VAL A 241 -1.63 -6.35 -12.54
CA VAL A 241 -2.30 -6.35 -11.26
C VAL A 241 -2.39 -4.91 -10.76
N ALA A 242 -3.55 -4.55 -10.22
CA ALA A 242 -3.73 -3.27 -9.55
C ALA A 242 -3.96 -3.53 -8.05
N TYR A 243 -3.34 -2.71 -7.20
CA TYR A 243 -3.52 -2.76 -5.75
C TYR A 243 -3.29 -1.39 -5.15
N ILE A 244 -3.88 -1.14 -3.97
CA ILE A 244 -3.63 0.10 -3.23
C ILE A 244 -2.67 -0.21 -2.08
N HIS A 245 -1.70 0.68 -1.88
CA HIS A 245 -0.79 0.63 -0.76
C HIS A 245 -0.45 2.05 -0.32
N LEU A 246 -0.71 2.35 0.95
CA LEU A 246 -0.50 3.68 1.54
C LEU A 246 -1.17 4.81 0.72
N SER A 247 -2.44 4.59 0.37
CA SER A 247 -3.29 5.53 -0.37
C SER A 247 -2.84 5.82 -1.81
N ILE A 248 -2.04 4.94 -2.37
CA ILE A 248 -1.56 5.01 -3.74
C ILE A 248 -2.01 3.76 -4.50
N LEU A 249 -2.61 3.95 -5.67
CA LEU A 249 -2.98 2.89 -6.58
C LEU A 249 -1.80 2.52 -7.47
N TYR A 250 -1.25 1.35 -7.26
CA TYR A 250 -0.19 0.78 -8.07
C TYR A 250 -0.76 -0.08 -9.18
N VAL A 251 -0.18 0.02 -10.37
CA VAL A 251 -0.45 -0.90 -11.48
C VAL A 251 0.87 -1.46 -11.96
N GLU A 252 1.01 -2.78 -11.88
CA GLU A 252 2.27 -3.47 -12.11
C GLU A 252 2.09 -4.75 -12.95
N PRO A 253 3.13 -5.26 -13.59
CA PRO A 253 3.10 -6.56 -14.22
C PRO A 253 2.76 -7.67 -13.22
N LYS A 254 1.96 -8.67 -13.64
CA LYS A 254 1.68 -9.86 -12.82
C LYS A 254 2.93 -10.69 -12.52
N ALA A 255 3.87 -10.72 -13.46
CA ALA A 255 5.14 -11.42 -13.33
C ALA A 255 6.29 -10.44 -13.52
N HIS A 256 7.17 -10.35 -12.54
CA HIS A 256 8.41 -9.58 -12.63
C HIS A 256 9.58 -10.49 -13.02
N HIS A 257 10.47 -9.97 -13.88
CA HIS A 257 11.72 -10.66 -14.19
C HIS A 257 12.81 -10.25 -13.20
N PRO A 258 13.56 -11.22 -12.64
CA PRO A 258 14.64 -10.95 -11.68
C PRO A 258 15.72 -9.98 -12.16
N LYS A 259 15.83 -9.77 -13.45
CA LYS A 259 16.86 -8.89 -14.07
C LYS A 259 16.60 -7.39 -13.90
N GLU A 260 15.38 -7.01 -13.50
CA GLU A 260 14.95 -5.61 -13.37
C GLU A 260 14.88 -5.13 -11.90
N MET A 261 15.38 -5.95 -10.97
CA MET A 261 15.35 -5.61 -9.53
C MET A 261 16.33 -4.47 -9.23
N VAL A 262 15.80 -3.31 -8.91
CA VAL A 262 16.58 -2.12 -8.54
C VAL A 262 16.86 -2.08 -7.05
N ASP A 263 15.86 -2.41 -6.22
CA ASP A 263 15.96 -2.36 -4.76
C ASP A 263 15.54 -3.69 -4.13
N VAL A 264 16.46 -4.32 -3.40
CA VAL A 264 16.20 -5.58 -2.69
C VAL A 264 16.42 -5.38 -1.20
N THR A 265 15.38 -5.62 -0.41
CA THR A 265 15.49 -5.61 1.05
C THR A 265 16.19 -6.86 1.54
N LYS A 266 17.38 -6.70 2.12
CA LYS A 266 18.15 -7.80 2.70
C LYS A 266 17.69 -8.07 4.13
N ILE A 267 17.19 -9.29 4.36
CA ILE A 267 16.76 -9.75 5.68
C ILE A 267 17.81 -10.74 6.19
N TYR A 268 18.55 -10.31 7.21
CA TYR A 268 19.55 -11.14 7.87
C TYR A 268 18.89 -12.07 8.87
N ARG A 269 19.51 -13.23 9.10
CA ARG A 269 19.01 -14.25 10.02
C ARG A 269 18.71 -13.68 11.43
N ASP A 270 19.54 -12.78 11.91
CA ASP A 270 19.38 -12.17 13.23
C ASP A 270 18.16 -11.22 13.34
N ASN A 271 17.60 -10.82 12.22
CA ASN A 271 16.38 -10.00 12.18
C ASN A 271 15.10 -10.85 12.13
N VAL A 272 15.23 -12.18 11.94
CA VAL A 272 14.10 -13.10 11.86
C VAL A 272 13.72 -13.56 13.27
N ILE A 273 12.44 -13.43 13.60
CA ILE A 273 11.86 -13.91 14.86
C ILE A 273 11.27 -15.30 14.60
N GLY A 274 11.85 -16.30 15.25
CA GLY A 274 11.38 -17.68 15.09
C GLY A 274 11.93 -18.37 13.85
N ILE A 275 11.07 -19.02 13.08
CA ILE A 275 11.45 -19.89 11.96
C ILE A 275 10.79 -19.39 10.67
N VAL A 276 11.59 -19.34 9.59
CA VAL A 276 11.03 -19.17 8.23
C VAL A 276 10.34 -20.48 7.84
N SER A 277 9.06 -20.39 7.52
CA SER A 277 8.25 -21.56 7.13
C SER A 277 7.83 -21.49 5.67
N PRO A 278 7.75 -22.61 4.96
CA PRO A 278 7.13 -22.63 3.65
C PRO A 278 5.63 -22.36 3.81
N LEU A 279 5.09 -21.50 2.96
CA LEU A 279 3.65 -21.34 2.81
C LEU A 279 3.17 -22.51 1.93
N ASN A 280 2.51 -23.49 2.53
CA ASN A 280 1.97 -24.63 1.78
C ASN A 280 0.67 -24.19 1.09
N ASP A 281 0.74 -23.83 -0.17
CA ASP A 281 -0.40 -23.84 -1.07
C ASP A 281 -0.74 -25.33 -1.38
N SER A 282 -1.50 -25.95 -0.48
CA SER A 282 -1.83 -27.39 -0.51
C SER A 282 -2.90 -27.79 -1.53
N THR A 283 -3.20 -26.98 -2.55
CA THR A 283 -4.39 -27.23 -3.39
C THR A 283 -4.14 -27.63 -4.83
N THR A 284 -2.90 -27.80 -5.31
CA THR A 284 -2.68 -28.27 -6.70
C THR A 284 -1.57 -29.31 -6.82
N SER A 285 -1.78 -30.50 -6.24
CA SER A 285 -1.04 -31.72 -6.61
C SER A 285 -1.74 -32.43 -7.78
N GLY A 286 -1.74 -31.82 -8.94
CA GLY A 286 -2.05 -32.51 -10.20
C GLY A 286 -0.77 -33.09 -10.78
N VAL A 287 -0.79 -34.36 -11.14
CA VAL A 287 0.30 -35.01 -11.88
C VAL A 287 0.53 -34.26 -13.17
N GLY A 288 1.70 -33.57 -13.29
CA GLY A 288 2.08 -32.80 -14.48
C GLY A 288 2.09 -31.28 -14.35
N SER A 289 1.75 -30.72 -13.19
CA SER A 289 1.85 -29.26 -12.99
C SER A 289 3.29 -28.81 -12.79
N LYS A 290 3.69 -27.71 -13.45
CA LYS A 290 4.94 -26.99 -13.15
C LYS A 290 4.98 -26.75 -11.64
N LYS A 291 6.12 -27.03 -11.03
CA LYS A 291 6.35 -26.83 -9.60
C LYS A 291 5.91 -25.43 -9.21
N ALA A 292 4.92 -25.31 -8.32
CA ALA A 292 4.50 -24.02 -7.81
C ALA A 292 5.72 -23.31 -7.18
N PRO A 293 5.89 -22.00 -7.37
CA PRO A 293 6.98 -21.28 -6.77
C PRO A 293 6.94 -21.47 -5.24
N ASN A 294 8.10 -21.68 -4.63
CA ASN A 294 8.20 -21.82 -3.18
C ASN A 294 7.77 -20.50 -2.54
N SER A 295 6.69 -20.51 -1.78
CA SER A 295 6.27 -19.37 -0.99
C SER A 295 6.77 -19.55 0.44
N ILE A 296 7.15 -18.44 1.07
CA ILE A 296 7.67 -18.43 2.44
C ILE A 296 6.88 -17.46 3.30
N THR A 297 6.76 -17.78 4.58
CA THR A 297 6.31 -16.86 5.62
C THR A 297 7.44 -16.66 6.61
N LEU A 298 7.71 -15.42 6.94
CA LEU A 298 8.71 -15.05 7.93
C LEU A 298 8.21 -13.90 8.81
N LYS A 299 8.60 -13.93 10.09
CA LYS A 299 8.37 -12.84 11.05
C LYS A 299 9.69 -12.16 11.37
N THR A 300 9.73 -10.84 11.33
CA THR A 300 10.92 -10.04 11.63
C THR A 300 10.61 -9.00 12.69
N PHE A 301 11.64 -8.39 13.27
CA PHE A 301 11.48 -7.12 13.95
C PHE A 301 10.80 -6.12 13.00
N LEU A 302 10.17 -5.06 13.54
CA LEU A 302 9.42 -4.13 12.71
C LEU A 302 10.28 -3.59 11.56
N LEU A 303 9.84 -3.87 10.35
CA LEU A 303 10.39 -3.36 9.09
C LEU A 303 9.34 -2.48 8.43
N GLY A 304 9.18 -1.25 8.93
CA GLY A 304 8.15 -0.33 8.47
C GLY A 304 8.33 0.17 7.03
N THR A 305 9.49 -0.09 6.42
CA THR A 305 9.76 0.27 5.02
C THR A 305 9.37 -0.81 4.02
N THR A 306 9.02 -2.02 4.48
CA THR A 306 8.62 -3.13 3.59
C THR A 306 7.24 -2.89 3.01
N ARG A 307 7.11 -3.01 1.70
CA ARG A 307 5.88 -2.79 0.94
C ARG A 307 5.44 -4.05 0.21
N LEU A 308 4.20 -4.04 -0.28
CA LEU A 308 3.74 -5.02 -1.25
C LEU A 308 4.57 -4.94 -2.53
N ALA A 309 4.79 -6.08 -3.15
CA ALA A 309 5.61 -6.24 -4.34
C ALA A 309 7.10 -5.85 -4.20
N ASP A 310 7.56 -5.53 -2.98
CA ASP A 310 8.99 -5.37 -2.72
C ASP A 310 9.71 -6.71 -2.87
N TYR A 311 10.98 -6.63 -3.28
CA TYR A 311 11.84 -7.80 -3.34
C TYR A 311 12.60 -7.96 -2.03
N VAL A 312 12.58 -9.16 -1.51
CA VAL A 312 13.30 -9.54 -0.30
C VAL A 312 14.29 -10.67 -0.59
N GLN A 313 15.44 -10.59 0.04
CA GLN A 313 16.47 -11.63 0.01
C GLN A 313 16.82 -12.05 1.44
N LEU A 314 16.72 -13.35 1.72
CA LEU A 314 17.19 -13.91 2.98
C LEU A 314 18.69 -14.13 2.91
N VAL A 315 19.44 -13.37 3.70
CA VAL A 315 20.90 -13.46 3.76
C VAL A 315 21.27 -14.52 4.80
N ASP A 316 22.22 -15.41 4.43
CA ASP A 316 22.77 -16.49 5.28
C ASP A 316 21.72 -17.51 5.80
N HIS A 317 20.58 -17.64 5.13
CA HIS A 317 19.62 -18.67 5.48
C HIS A 317 20.00 -20.02 4.83
N PRO A 318 20.00 -21.14 5.62
CA PRO A 318 20.52 -22.43 5.12
C PRO A 318 19.65 -23.06 4.03
N LYS A 319 18.34 -22.87 4.09
CA LYS A 319 17.36 -23.53 3.20
C LYS A 319 16.78 -22.61 2.15
N PHE A 320 16.46 -21.36 2.51
CA PHE A 320 15.78 -20.41 1.66
C PHE A 320 16.81 -19.45 1.08
N LYS A 321 17.17 -19.68 -0.17
CA LYS A 321 18.14 -18.89 -0.92
C LYS A 321 17.43 -18.36 -2.15
N GLY A 322 17.69 -17.11 -2.51
CA GLY A 322 17.09 -16.51 -3.69
C GLY A 322 16.38 -15.21 -3.37
N TYR A 323 15.64 -14.75 -4.34
CA TYR A 323 14.85 -13.52 -4.25
C TYR A 323 13.37 -13.89 -4.18
N TYR A 324 12.65 -13.16 -3.36
CA TYR A 324 11.22 -13.36 -3.13
C TYR A 324 10.51 -12.03 -3.34
N GLU A 325 9.33 -12.07 -3.94
CA GLU A 325 8.43 -10.93 -4.05
C GLU A 325 7.39 -10.99 -2.94
N THR A 326 7.21 -9.89 -2.21
CA THR A 326 6.23 -9.82 -1.11
C THR A 326 4.80 -9.83 -1.63
N SER A 327 4.01 -10.79 -1.17
CA SER A 327 2.59 -10.93 -1.49
C SER A 327 1.68 -10.46 -0.36
N SER A 328 2.18 -10.50 0.88
CA SER A 328 1.47 -10.02 2.07
C SER A 328 2.46 -9.42 3.06
N VAL A 329 2.07 -8.31 3.67
CA VAL A 329 2.81 -7.65 4.74
C VAL A 329 1.84 -7.36 5.88
N LYS A 330 2.12 -7.90 7.07
CA LYS A 330 1.38 -7.62 8.29
C LYS A 330 2.29 -7.01 9.34
N HIS A 331 1.96 -5.79 9.79
CA HIS A 331 2.61 -5.16 10.92
C HIS A 331 1.76 -5.37 12.17
N THR A 332 2.35 -5.92 13.23
CA THR A 332 1.73 -6.07 14.54
C THR A 332 2.51 -5.24 15.54
N LEU A 333 1.85 -4.26 16.12
CA LEU A 333 2.43 -3.27 17.03
C LEU A 333 1.74 -3.36 18.39
N ALA A 334 2.52 -3.53 19.45
CA ALA A 334 2.07 -3.39 20.83
C ALA A 334 3.09 -2.57 21.60
N TYR A 335 2.81 -1.31 21.87
CA TYR A 335 3.81 -0.36 22.39
C TYR A 335 4.42 -0.81 23.72
N GLU A 336 3.60 -1.29 24.65
CA GLU A 336 4.03 -1.85 25.94
C GLU A 336 4.00 -3.39 25.96
N GLY A 337 3.67 -4.03 24.82
CA GLY A 337 3.52 -5.47 24.71
C GLY A 337 4.74 -6.19 24.15
N ALA A 338 4.59 -7.46 23.81
CA ALA A 338 5.65 -8.27 23.22
C ALA A 338 5.86 -8.02 21.71
N ASP A 339 4.78 -7.74 20.98
CA ASP A 339 4.81 -7.69 19.52
C ASP A 339 5.15 -6.29 19.00
N TRP A 340 6.26 -6.23 18.26
CA TRP A 340 6.69 -5.05 17.48
C TRP A 340 7.41 -5.59 16.26
N CYS A 341 6.62 -6.08 15.31
CA CYS A 341 7.12 -6.97 14.28
C CYS A 341 6.39 -6.80 12.95
N THR A 342 7.05 -7.30 11.90
CA THR A 342 6.50 -7.43 10.55
C THR A 342 6.47 -8.92 10.17
N THR A 343 5.32 -9.41 9.76
CA THR A 343 5.16 -10.74 9.14
C THR A 343 5.07 -10.53 7.64
N ILE A 344 5.88 -11.24 6.88
CA ILE A 344 5.98 -11.15 5.43
C ILE A 344 5.63 -12.51 4.85
N GLU A 345 4.71 -12.54 3.90
CA GLU A 345 4.53 -13.67 2.98
C GLU A 345 5.12 -13.26 1.64
N ALA A 346 5.94 -14.16 1.07
CA ALA A 346 6.64 -13.84 -0.17
C ALA A 346 6.75 -15.08 -1.06
N ARG A 347 6.72 -14.88 -2.38
CA ARG A 347 6.83 -15.92 -3.40
C ARG A 347 8.20 -15.88 -4.03
N GLU A 348 8.82 -17.05 -4.19
CA GLU A 348 10.12 -17.18 -4.87
C GLU A 348 9.99 -16.74 -6.32
N LEU A 349 10.90 -15.86 -6.75
CA LEU A 349 11.03 -15.50 -8.15
C LEU A 349 11.77 -16.63 -8.86
N THR A 350 11.04 -17.40 -9.61
CA THR A 350 11.66 -18.38 -10.53
C THR A 350 12.28 -17.62 -11.69
N SER A 351 13.60 -17.81 -11.89
CA SER A 351 14.23 -17.38 -13.14
C SER A 351 13.45 -18.02 -14.30
N ALA A 352 12.83 -17.19 -15.15
CA ALA A 352 12.32 -17.69 -16.41
C ALA A 352 13.54 -18.21 -17.20
N GLU A 353 13.52 -19.50 -17.54
CA GLU A 353 14.46 -20.12 -18.47
C GLU A 353 14.36 -19.47 -19.85
#